data_aa28404357d21a23228769bc04d5be8e
#
_entry.id   aa28404357d21a23228769bc04d5be8e
#
_cell.length_a   1.000
_cell.length_b   1.000
_cell.length_c   1.000
_cell.angle_alpha   90.00
_cell.angle_beta   90.00
_cell.angle_gamma   90.00
#
_symmetry.space_group_name_H-M   'P 1'
#
loop_
_entity.id
_entity.type
_entity.pdbx_description
1 polymer ?
#
loop_
_entity_poly.entity_id
_entity_poly.type
_entity_poly.pdbx_seq_one_letter_code
_entity_poly.pdbx_strand_id
1 'polypeptide(L)'
;MRPLIRCANAADAPRLPAMFTEYRTRDLPGIACLALLALLCPASAQDFDLVLAGGRVLDPESKLDAVRHLGIRDGVIRAVSAMPLRGRATVDASGLVIAPGFIDLHQHAHLPADYHLKAQDGVTAAFELEVGTADVDAWYAARAGQTLVHHGVSVGHIPCRMAAMGDRPTFLPGASSVTATNPASEAQLADLRRLVERGLERGAVAVGFGIQYTPGATQWEILEMFRAAAKFRAPCSVHIRAKGDTGPLNVFSSIQELIAATAVTGAPAHICHVQSTANRHTPRALELLTAARARGLDVSVECYPYTAGMTDIRSAIFDPGWQERAGIDFADLQWPATGERLNVASFAKFRQTGGMVIVHSNPESVVREAVAHPLTMIASDGLRGHPRHAGSSARVLGHYVRETQALTLMQAVEKLSLLPARRLEGRVPAMQNKGRVRIGADADLVVFDAAKVRDRATYDQPDLPSEGIRDVLVGGVFVVRDGALQRDVTPGKPVRALVK
;
A
#
# COMPACT_ATOMS: atom_id res chain seq x y z
N MET A 1 -5.23 50.97 -16.88
CA MET A 1 -5.90 50.98 -18.17
C MET A 1 -6.49 49.61 -18.45
N ARG A 2 -7.79 49.49 -18.34
CA ARG A 2 -8.57 48.31 -18.77
C ARG A 2 -9.17 48.63 -20.15
N PRO A 3 -9.39 47.63 -21.01
CA PRO A 3 -10.53 47.72 -21.91
C PRO A 3 -11.59 46.69 -21.58
N LEU A 4 -12.82 47.19 -21.50
CA LEU A 4 -14.09 46.49 -21.49
C LEU A 4 -14.34 45.83 -22.84
N ILE A 5 -14.84 44.58 -22.84
CA ILE A 5 -15.48 43.98 -24.01
C ILE A 5 -16.98 43.80 -23.70
N ARG A 6 -17.80 44.37 -24.57
CA ARG A 6 -19.28 44.39 -24.50
C ARG A 6 -19.88 43.07 -24.97
N CYS A 7 -20.97 42.68 -24.29
CA CYS A 7 -21.92 41.69 -24.76
C CYS A 7 -22.59 42.12 -26.06
N ALA A 8 -22.75 41.21 -27.03
CA ALA A 8 -23.62 41.37 -28.20
C ALA A 8 -24.80 40.38 -28.07
N ASN A 9 -25.98 40.90 -28.36
CA ASN A 9 -27.30 40.29 -28.28
C ASN A 9 -27.54 39.23 -29.35
N ALA A 10 -28.35 38.24 -28.96
CA ALA A 10 -29.00 37.27 -29.84
C ALA A 10 -30.16 37.93 -30.59
N ALA A 11 -30.18 37.85 -31.92
CA ALA A 11 -31.35 37.85 -32.80
C ALA A 11 -30.86 37.60 -34.23
N ASP A 12 -31.22 36.45 -34.79
CA ASP A 12 -31.60 36.22 -36.16
C ASP A 12 -31.37 34.73 -36.54
N ALA A 13 -32.47 33.98 -36.47
CA ALA A 13 -32.59 32.68 -37.13
C ALA A 13 -33.71 32.74 -38.20
N PRO A 14 -33.44 32.32 -39.44
CA PRO A 14 -34.45 32.30 -40.46
C PRO A 14 -35.39 31.11 -40.35
N ARG A 15 -36.70 31.38 -40.54
CA ARG A 15 -37.80 30.40 -40.61
C ARG A 15 -37.78 29.66 -41.94
N LEU A 16 -37.93 28.33 -41.90
CA LEU A 16 -38.28 27.53 -43.07
C LEU A 16 -39.79 27.26 -43.13
N PRO A 17 -40.41 27.16 -44.31
CA PRO A 17 -41.85 27.08 -44.48
C PRO A 17 -42.38 25.65 -44.36
N ALA A 18 -43.58 25.55 -43.80
CA ALA A 18 -44.38 24.34 -43.76
C ALA A 18 -45.00 24.04 -45.13
N MET A 19 -44.82 22.82 -45.65
CA MET A 19 -45.67 22.25 -46.69
C MET A 19 -46.42 21.05 -46.15
N PHE A 20 -47.72 21.27 -45.92
CA PHE A 20 -48.69 20.20 -45.77
C PHE A 20 -49.04 19.62 -47.17
N THR A 21 -48.96 18.31 -47.28
CA THR A 21 -49.65 17.59 -48.37
C THR A 21 -50.42 16.45 -47.74
N GLU A 22 -51.76 16.57 -47.82
CA GLU A 22 -52.75 15.55 -47.50
C GLU A 22 -52.60 14.34 -48.43
N TYR A 23 -52.59 13.14 -47.85
CA TYR A 23 -52.89 11.90 -48.57
C TYR A 23 -54.07 11.21 -47.95
N ARG A 24 -55.14 11.09 -48.77
CA ARG A 24 -56.40 10.38 -48.50
C ARG A 24 -56.15 8.90 -48.35
N THR A 25 -56.82 8.35 -47.30
CA THR A 25 -57.04 6.91 -47.05
C THR A 25 -57.87 6.29 -48.20
N ARG A 26 -57.41 5.13 -48.69
CA ARG A 26 -58.25 4.16 -49.38
C ARG A 26 -58.04 2.80 -48.74
N ASP A 27 -59.16 2.15 -48.48
CA ASP A 27 -59.36 0.86 -47.79
C ASP A 27 -58.59 -0.29 -48.41
N LEU A 28 -57.99 -1.12 -47.57
CA LEU A 28 -57.72 -2.54 -47.85
C LEU A 28 -57.85 -3.36 -46.54
N PRO A 29 -58.39 -4.60 -46.61
CA PRO A 29 -58.94 -5.28 -45.47
C PRO A 29 -57.93 -5.93 -44.54
N GLY A 30 -58.32 -6.03 -43.27
CA GLY A 30 -57.54 -6.69 -42.23
C GLY A 30 -57.26 -8.16 -42.54
N ILE A 31 -56.03 -8.56 -42.31
CA ILE A 31 -55.53 -9.87 -41.87
C ILE A 31 -54.01 -9.68 -41.71
N ALA A 32 -53.46 -10.23 -40.60
CA ALA A 32 -52.04 -10.41 -40.35
C ALA A 32 -51.24 -9.23 -39.75
N CYS A 33 -51.56 -8.85 -38.48
CA CYS A 33 -50.67 -8.13 -37.62
C CYS A 33 -50.63 -8.70 -36.20
N LEU A 34 -50.54 -10.04 -36.07
CA LEU A 34 -50.46 -10.73 -34.76
C LEU A 34 -49.37 -11.84 -34.72
N ALA A 35 -48.31 -11.71 -35.50
CA ALA A 35 -47.24 -12.71 -35.55
C ALA A 35 -45.83 -12.17 -35.64
N LEU A 36 -45.53 -10.95 -35.11
CA LEU A 36 -44.14 -10.43 -35.11
C LEU A 36 -43.74 -9.74 -33.84
N LEU A 37 -44.36 -10.06 -32.71
CA LEU A 37 -43.97 -9.55 -31.37
C LEU A 37 -43.42 -10.63 -30.43
N ALA A 38 -43.01 -11.78 -30.94
CA ALA A 38 -42.58 -12.92 -30.13
C ALA A 38 -41.12 -13.36 -30.38
N LEU A 39 -40.25 -12.51 -30.90
CA LEU A 39 -38.83 -12.88 -31.13
C LEU A 39 -37.82 -11.76 -30.84
N LEU A 40 -38.08 -10.94 -29.84
CA LEU A 40 -37.06 -10.10 -29.19
C LEU A 40 -37.03 -10.43 -27.68
N CYS A 41 -36.91 -11.73 -27.34
CA CYS A 41 -36.15 -12.06 -26.14
C CYS A 41 -34.72 -11.70 -26.46
N PRO A 42 -34.12 -10.70 -25.84
CA PRO A 42 -32.68 -10.61 -25.86
C PRO A 42 -32.24 -11.94 -25.24
N ALA A 43 -31.48 -12.74 -25.97
CA ALA A 43 -30.71 -13.79 -25.36
C ALA A 43 -30.07 -13.16 -24.14
N SER A 44 -30.44 -13.59 -22.92
CA SER A 44 -29.86 -13.12 -21.71
C SER A 44 -28.41 -13.60 -21.72
N ALA A 45 -27.57 -12.83 -22.40
CA ALA A 45 -26.14 -13.01 -22.28
C ALA A 45 -25.86 -12.95 -20.78
N GLN A 46 -25.24 -13.98 -20.25
CA GLN A 46 -24.69 -13.96 -18.91
C GLN A 46 -23.69 -12.82 -18.91
N ASP A 47 -24.10 -11.67 -18.40
CA ASP A 47 -23.32 -10.44 -18.55
C ASP A 47 -22.01 -10.48 -17.76
N PHE A 48 -21.89 -11.41 -16.78
CA PHE A 48 -20.76 -11.46 -15.86
C PHE A 48 -20.29 -12.90 -15.61
N ASP A 49 -18.96 -13.04 -15.40
CA ASP A 49 -18.36 -14.32 -14.96
C ASP A 49 -18.73 -14.62 -13.51
N LEU A 50 -18.74 -13.56 -12.69
CA LEU A 50 -19.04 -13.62 -11.27
C LEU A 50 -19.89 -12.42 -10.86
N VAL A 51 -20.88 -12.68 -10.03
CA VAL A 51 -21.65 -11.65 -9.32
C VAL A 51 -21.44 -11.81 -7.82
N LEU A 52 -21.00 -10.73 -7.14
CA LEU A 52 -21.09 -10.61 -5.68
C LEU A 52 -22.40 -9.90 -5.36
N ALA A 53 -23.34 -10.63 -4.72
CA ALA A 53 -24.73 -10.19 -4.59
C ALA A 53 -25.05 -9.66 -3.19
N GLY A 54 -25.67 -8.47 -3.11
CA GLY A 54 -26.35 -7.96 -1.90
C GLY A 54 -25.41 -7.54 -0.76
N GLY A 55 -24.12 -7.34 -1.00
CA GLY A 55 -23.18 -6.87 0.01
C GLY A 55 -23.20 -5.35 0.23
N ARG A 56 -22.82 -4.91 1.41
CA ARG A 56 -22.55 -3.48 1.70
C ARG A 56 -21.25 -3.08 1.01
N VAL A 57 -21.35 -2.42 -0.12
CA VAL A 57 -20.20 -1.98 -0.91
C VAL A 57 -19.66 -0.67 -0.35
N LEU A 58 -18.36 -0.66 -0.04
CA LEU A 58 -17.60 0.53 0.32
C LEU A 58 -16.65 0.88 -0.81
N ASP A 59 -16.77 2.11 -1.34
CA ASP A 59 -15.76 2.68 -2.24
C ASP A 59 -15.24 4.01 -1.66
N PRO A 60 -13.98 4.04 -1.20
CA PRO A 60 -13.45 5.24 -0.56
C PRO A 60 -13.24 6.41 -1.54
N GLU A 61 -13.15 6.16 -2.86
CA GLU A 61 -12.98 7.22 -3.85
C GLU A 61 -14.27 8.02 -4.08
N SER A 62 -15.39 7.33 -4.29
CA SER A 62 -16.71 7.94 -4.50
C SER A 62 -17.47 8.17 -3.20
N LYS A 63 -16.95 7.69 -2.06
CA LYS A 63 -17.64 7.64 -0.74
C LYS A 63 -18.93 6.81 -0.77
N LEU A 64 -19.01 5.84 -1.70
CA LEU A 64 -20.13 4.89 -1.74
C LEU A 64 -20.13 4.03 -0.48
N ASP A 65 -21.26 3.98 0.19
CA ASP A 65 -21.57 3.12 1.34
C ASP A 65 -23.02 2.67 1.23
N ALA A 66 -23.25 1.57 0.50
CA ALA A 66 -24.61 1.11 0.25
C ALA A 66 -24.63 -0.37 -0.17
N VAL A 67 -25.77 -1.03 0.04
CA VAL A 67 -25.99 -2.39 -0.47
C VAL A 67 -26.02 -2.36 -2.00
N ARG A 68 -25.15 -3.14 -2.64
CA ARG A 68 -25.03 -3.24 -4.11
C ARG A 68 -24.74 -4.68 -4.54
N HIS A 69 -24.89 -4.89 -5.85
CA HIS A 69 -24.45 -6.07 -6.56
C HIS A 69 -23.28 -5.68 -7.46
N LEU A 70 -22.19 -6.44 -7.43
CA LEU A 70 -21.03 -6.23 -8.29
C LEU A 70 -21.02 -7.29 -9.39
N GLY A 71 -20.96 -6.87 -10.66
CA GLY A 71 -20.75 -7.74 -11.81
C GLY A 71 -19.29 -7.69 -12.26
N ILE A 72 -18.64 -8.84 -12.30
CA ILE A 72 -17.23 -9.00 -12.65
C ILE A 72 -17.13 -9.82 -13.95
N ARG A 73 -16.32 -9.33 -14.89
CA ARG A 73 -15.99 -10.05 -16.13
C ARG A 73 -14.54 -9.75 -16.51
N ASP A 74 -13.79 -10.81 -16.88
CA ASP A 74 -12.37 -10.74 -17.27
C ASP A 74 -11.49 -10.06 -16.19
N GLY A 75 -11.78 -10.33 -14.92
CA GLY A 75 -11.03 -9.77 -13.78
C GLY A 75 -11.27 -8.27 -13.53
N VAL A 76 -12.29 -7.67 -14.15
CA VAL A 76 -12.62 -6.24 -14.05
C VAL A 76 -14.05 -6.07 -13.55
N ILE A 77 -14.29 -5.09 -12.69
CA ILE A 77 -15.63 -4.68 -12.27
C ILE A 77 -16.32 -4.01 -13.46
N ARG A 78 -17.41 -4.63 -13.95
CA ARG A 78 -18.20 -4.13 -15.10
C ARG A 78 -19.52 -3.52 -14.69
N ALA A 79 -20.01 -3.82 -13.49
CA ALA A 79 -21.23 -3.22 -12.94
C ALA A 79 -21.15 -3.03 -11.43
N VAL A 80 -21.73 -1.94 -10.95
CA VAL A 80 -22.06 -1.67 -9.55
C VAL A 80 -23.52 -1.26 -9.52
N SER A 81 -24.43 -2.15 -9.10
CA SER A 81 -25.88 -2.03 -9.31
C SER A 81 -26.66 -2.11 -8.00
N ALA A 82 -27.73 -1.30 -7.89
CA ALA A 82 -28.74 -1.46 -6.84
C ALA A 82 -29.71 -2.62 -7.17
N MET A 83 -29.83 -2.99 -8.46
CA MET A 83 -30.68 -4.07 -8.93
C MET A 83 -29.89 -5.36 -9.06
N PRO A 84 -30.53 -6.54 -8.83
CA PRO A 84 -29.87 -7.83 -9.01
C PRO A 84 -29.23 -7.97 -10.39
N LEU A 85 -28.06 -8.59 -10.45
CA LEU A 85 -27.31 -8.89 -11.66
C LEU A 85 -27.35 -10.40 -11.93
N ARG A 86 -27.12 -10.80 -13.18
CA ARG A 86 -27.03 -12.20 -13.61
C ARG A 86 -25.61 -12.52 -14.07
N GLY A 87 -25.03 -13.59 -13.54
CA GLY A 87 -23.72 -14.07 -13.92
C GLY A 87 -23.65 -15.59 -13.98
N ARG A 88 -22.52 -16.11 -14.51
CA ARG A 88 -22.24 -17.53 -14.56
C ARG A 88 -22.15 -18.13 -13.15
N ALA A 89 -21.56 -17.40 -12.22
CA ALA A 89 -21.52 -17.71 -10.80
C ALA A 89 -22.05 -16.52 -10.00
N THR A 90 -22.75 -16.81 -8.91
CA THR A 90 -23.22 -15.80 -7.96
C THR A 90 -22.81 -16.20 -6.55
N VAL A 91 -22.21 -15.28 -5.82
CA VAL A 91 -21.83 -15.42 -4.42
C VAL A 91 -22.67 -14.45 -3.60
N ASP A 92 -23.44 -14.96 -2.67
CA ASP A 92 -24.22 -14.15 -1.74
C ASP A 92 -23.27 -13.47 -0.73
N ALA A 93 -23.29 -12.15 -0.70
CA ALA A 93 -22.54 -11.30 0.23
C ALA A 93 -23.45 -10.55 1.20
N SER A 94 -24.73 -10.96 1.32
CA SER A 94 -25.69 -10.34 2.22
C SER A 94 -25.19 -10.31 3.66
N GLY A 95 -25.28 -9.12 4.31
CA GLY A 95 -24.79 -8.91 5.67
C GLY A 95 -23.26 -8.71 5.78
N LEU A 96 -22.53 -8.84 4.68
CA LEU A 96 -21.08 -8.63 4.63
C LEU A 96 -20.70 -7.31 3.95
N VAL A 97 -19.49 -6.87 4.21
CA VAL A 97 -18.87 -5.71 3.56
C VAL A 97 -18.07 -6.20 2.35
N ILE A 98 -18.24 -5.52 1.21
CA ILE A 98 -17.39 -5.65 0.03
C ILE A 98 -16.58 -4.35 -0.09
N ALA A 99 -15.27 -4.45 -0.04
CA ALA A 99 -14.36 -3.31 -0.15
C ALA A 99 -13.28 -3.58 -1.20
N PRO A 100 -12.54 -2.54 -1.66
CA PRO A 100 -11.33 -2.76 -2.44
C PRO A 100 -10.37 -3.65 -1.66
N GLY A 101 -9.70 -4.56 -2.33
CA GLY A 101 -8.61 -5.35 -1.73
C GLY A 101 -7.53 -4.44 -1.13
N PHE A 102 -7.01 -4.84 0.01
CA PHE A 102 -6.03 -4.03 0.74
C PHE A 102 -4.68 -4.03 0.03
N ILE A 103 -3.95 -2.93 0.17
CA ILE A 103 -2.65 -2.69 -0.46
C ILE A 103 -1.64 -2.40 0.62
N ASP A 104 -0.65 -3.28 0.76
CA ASP A 104 0.42 -3.17 1.72
C ASP A 104 1.69 -2.65 1.05
N LEU A 105 2.08 -1.40 1.31
CA LEU A 105 3.26 -0.79 0.69
C LEU A 105 4.58 -1.19 1.35
N HIS A 106 4.52 -1.84 2.50
CA HIS A 106 5.70 -2.10 3.31
C HIS A 106 5.67 -3.52 3.88
N GLN A 107 6.30 -4.43 3.16
CA GLN A 107 6.45 -5.82 3.56
C GLN A 107 7.83 -6.33 3.14
N HIS A 108 8.53 -7.00 4.05
CA HIS A 108 9.87 -7.57 3.82
C HIS A 108 9.86 -9.07 3.53
N ALA A 109 8.79 -9.77 3.88
CA ALA A 109 8.66 -11.20 3.65
C ALA A 109 7.95 -11.46 2.32
N HIS A 110 8.68 -11.94 1.31
CA HIS A 110 8.23 -12.06 -0.08
C HIS A 110 8.47 -13.43 -0.71
N LEU A 111 8.57 -14.49 0.08
CA LEU A 111 8.49 -15.84 -0.46
C LEU A 111 7.03 -16.22 -0.78
N PRO A 112 6.75 -17.18 -1.67
CA PRO A 112 5.38 -17.56 -2.01
C PRO A 112 4.49 -17.85 -0.80
N ALA A 113 5.02 -18.52 0.23
CA ALA A 113 4.29 -18.81 1.46
C ALA A 113 3.92 -17.58 2.30
N ASP A 114 4.64 -16.46 2.17
CA ASP A 114 4.35 -15.24 2.91
C ASP A 114 3.06 -14.57 2.42
N TYR A 115 2.77 -14.71 1.14
CA TYR A 115 1.53 -14.18 0.55
C TYR A 115 0.26 -14.90 1.02
N HIS A 116 0.39 -16.09 1.62
CA HIS A 116 -0.75 -16.82 2.19
C HIS A 116 -1.39 -16.03 3.35
N LEU A 117 -0.57 -15.59 4.30
CA LEU A 117 -1.04 -14.79 5.44
C LEU A 117 -1.55 -13.42 5.00
N LYS A 118 -0.91 -12.80 3.99
CA LYS A 118 -1.38 -11.54 3.41
C LYS A 118 -2.76 -11.69 2.77
N ALA A 119 -2.96 -12.72 1.95
CA ALA A 119 -4.27 -12.98 1.36
C ALA A 119 -5.35 -13.19 2.44
N GLN A 120 -5.03 -13.96 3.50
CA GLN A 120 -5.96 -14.21 4.61
C GLN A 120 -6.21 -12.96 5.49
N ASP A 121 -5.39 -11.90 5.37
CA ASP A 121 -5.61 -10.58 5.97
C ASP A 121 -6.28 -9.57 5.01
N GLY A 122 -6.78 -10.04 3.85
CA GLY A 122 -7.49 -9.21 2.88
C GLY A 122 -6.59 -8.43 1.92
N VAL A 123 -5.28 -8.64 1.94
CA VAL A 123 -4.32 -7.97 1.07
C VAL A 123 -4.37 -8.59 -0.33
N THR A 124 -4.48 -7.75 -1.35
CA THR A 124 -4.47 -8.14 -2.77
C THR A 124 -3.21 -7.67 -3.51
N ALA A 125 -2.47 -6.72 -2.93
CA ALA A 125 -1.19 -6.25 -3.45
C ALA A 125 -0.22 -5.94 -2.31
N ALA A 126 1.00 -6.47 -2.38
CA ALA A 126 2.04 -6.29 -1.36
C ALA A 126 3.37 -5.83 -1.99
N PHE A 127 4.00 -4.84 -1.38
CA PHE A 127 5.17 -4.17 -1.90
C PHE A 127 6.33 -4.16 -0.90
N GLU A 128 7.54 -4.30 -1.42
CA GLU A 128 8.78 -4.04 -0.69
C GLU A 128 9.28 -2.65 -1.08
N LEU A 129 8.93 -1.63 -0.30
CA LEU A 129 9.31 -0.26 -0.65
C LEU A 129 10.45 0.32 0.19
N GLU A 130 10.72 -0.16 1.41
CA GLU A 130 11.75 0.41 2.27
C GLU A 130 13.16 -0.07 1.90
N VAL A 131 13.42 -1.39 2.00
CA VAL A 131 14.74 -1.94 1.74
C VAL A 131 14.97 -2.14 0.24
N GLY A 132 13.98 -2.66 -0.47
CA GLY A 132 14.02 -2.83 -1.91
C GLY A 132 15.06 -3.85 -2.40
N THR A 133 15.48 -3.68 -3.65
CA THR A 133 16.47 -4.54 -4.30
C THR A 133 17.44 -3.74 -5.17
N ALA A 134 18.65 -4.27 -5.40
CA ALA A 134 19.56 -3.74 -6.42
C ALA A 134 19.25 -4.31 -7.83
N ASP A 135 18.64 -5.49 -7.92
CA ASP A 135 18.28 -6.14 -9.19
C ASP A 135 16.76 -6.32 -9.27
N VAL A 136 16.11 -5.34 -9.89
CA VAL A 136 14.64 -5.27 -10.05
C VAL A 136 14.13 -6.41 -10.95
N ASP A 137 14.86 -6.76 -12.00
CA ASP A 137 14.43 -7.81 -12.92
C ASP A 137 14.49 -9.19 -12.28
N ALA A 138 15.59 -9.51 -11.60
CA ALA A 138 15.71 -10.77 -10.86
C ALA A 138 14.64 -10.88 -9.76
N TRP A 139 14.34 -9.77 -9.07
CA TRP A 139 13.32 -9.77 -8.03
C TRP A 139 11.93 -10.11 -8.56
N TYR A 140 11.51 -9.53 -9.71
CA TYR A 140 10.23 -9.86 -10.34
C TYR A 140 10.24 -11.26 -10.94
N ALA A 141 11.34 -11.68 -11.59
CA ALA A 141 11.45 -13.01 -12.20
C ALA A 141 11.30 -14.14 -11.17
N ALA A 142 11.85 -13.96 -9.96
CA ALA A 142 11.74 -14.93 -8.88
C ALA A 142 10.30 -15.13 -8.35
N ARG A 143 9.34 -14.26 -8.72
CA ARG A 143 7.93 -14.30 -8.26
C ARG A 143 6.95 -14.56 -9.37
N ALA A 144 7.40 -14.58 -10.61
CA ALA A 144 6.53 -14.74 -11.77
C ALA A 144 5.75 -16.06 -11.70
N GLY A 145 4.41 -15.97 -11.74
CA GLY A 145 3.52 -17.14 -11.70
C GLY A 145 3.48 -17.90 -10.37
N GLN A 146 4.02 -17.35 -9.28
CA GLN A 146 4.12 -18.04 -7.99
C GLN A 146 3.42 -17.33 -6.83
N THR A 147 2.73 -16.21 -7.10
CA THR A 147 2.16 -15.38 -6.03
C THR A 147 0.64 -15.36 -6.03
N LEU A 148 0.04 -15.43 -4.84
CA LEU A 148 -1.39 -15.27 -4.63
C LEU A 148 -1.84 -13.83 -4.83
N VAL A 149 -1.03 -12.86 -4.39
CA VAL A 149 -1.34 -11.44 -4.46
C VAL A 149 -0.41 -10.72 -5.43
N HIS A 150 -0.82 -9.57 -5.91
CA HIS A 150 0.05 -8.71 -6.71
C HIS A 150 1.27 -8.29 -5.89
N HIS A 151 2.39 -8.05 -6.57
CA HIS A 151 3.65 -7.74 -5.91
C HIS A 151 4.42 -6.66 -6.66
N GLY A 152 5.18 -5.85 -5.90
CA GLY A 152 6.02 -4.80 -6.45
C GLY A 152 7.21 -4.47 -5.55
N VAL A 153 8.22 -3.81 -6.12
CA VAL A 153 9.47 -3.53 -5.42
C VAL A 153 10.03 -2.16 -5.76
N SER A 154 10.67 -1.51 -4.78
CA SER A 154 11.55 -0.37 -4.98
C SER A 154 12.94 -0.80 -5.43
N VAL A 155 13.67 0.08 -6.11
CA VAL A 155 15.12 -0.01 -6.11
C VAL A 155 15.61 0.53 -4.77
N GLY A 156 16.43 -0.25 -4.06
CA GLY A 156 16.82 0.06 -2.68
C GLY A 156 18.16 0.78 -2.59
N HIS A 157 18.20 1.87 -1.82
CA HIS A 157 19.44 2.54 -1.48
C HIS A 157 20.43 1.59 -0.78
N ILE A 158 19.98 0.84 0.24
CA ILE A 158 20.83 -0.12 0.98
C ILE A 158 21.50 -1.14 0.04
N PRO A 159 20.77 -1.97 -0.74
CA PRO A 159 21.40 -2.97 -1.58
C PRO A 159 22.23 -2.36 -2.73
N CYS A 160 21.85 -1.21 -3.28
CA CYS A 160 22.67 -0.49 -4.27
C CYS A 160 23.95 0.07 -3.64
N ARG A 161 23.88 0.56 -2.40
CA ARG A 161 25.02 1.05 -1.66
C ARG A 161 26.00 -0.07 -1.33
N MET A 162 25.51 -1.25 -0.89
CA MET A 162 26.35 -2.44 -0.72
C MET A 162 27.10 -2.76 -2.02
N ALA A 163 26.41 -2.78 -3.16
CA ALA A 163 27.03 -3.05 -4.44
C ALA A 163 28.07 -2.00 -4.84
N ALA A 164 27.79 -0.70 -4.67
CA ALA A 164 28.71 0.39 -5.00
C ALA A 164 29.94 0.44 -4.08
N MET A 165 29.83 -0.01 -2.84
CA MET A 165 30.90 -0.05 -1.86
C MET A 165 31.66 -1.39 -1.81
N GLY A 166 31.23 -2.38 -2.62
CA GLY A 166 31.85 -3.71 -2.65
C GLY A 166 31.59 -4.54 -1.39
N ASP A 167 30.48 -4.27 -0.68
CA ASP A 167 30.11 -5.01 0.52
C ASP A 167 29.29 -6.26 0.15
N ARG A 168 29.26 -7.24 1.06
CA ARG A 168 28.50 -8.48 0.85
C ARG A 168 27.00 -8.19 0.92
N PRO A 169 26.19 -8.65 -0.06
CA PRO A 169 24.75 -8.49 -0.03
C PRO A 169 24.10 -9.19 1.19
N THR A 170 23.36 -8.42 1.98
CA THR A 170 22.55 -8.89 3.10
C THR A 170 21.24 -8.12 3.09
N PHE A 171 20.24 -8.56 3.89
CA PHE A 171 18.97 -7.82 4.03
C PHE A 171 19.24 -6.42 4.60
N LEU A 172 19.94 -6.32 5.73
CA LEU A 172 20.40 -5.09 6.35
C LEU A 172 21.91 -5.16 6.59
N PRO A 173 22.65 -4.03 6.50
CA PRO A 173 24.09 -4.04 6.77
C PRO A 173 24.36 -4.24 8.26
N GLY A 174 25.39 -5.00 8.57
CA GLY A 174 25.90 -5.06 9.94
C GLY A 174 26.48 -3.70 10.35
N ALA A 175 26.39 -3.37 11.64
CA ALA A 175 26.80 -2.05 12.18
C ALA A 175 28.25 -1.64 11.84
N SER A 176 29.16 -2.62 11.71
CA SER A 176 30.56 -2.39 11.38
C SER A 176 30.90 -2.50 9.89
N SER A 177 29.93 -2.75 9.02
CA SER A 177 30.17 -2.86 7.60
C SER A 177 30.55 -1.52 6.97
N VAL A 178 31.29 -1.55 5.86
CA VAL A 178 31.63 -0.33 5.12
C VAL A 178 30.37 0.40 4.60
N THR A 179 29.34 -0.37 4.26
CA THR A 179 28.03 0.18 3.88
C THR A 179 27.38 0.98 5.00
N ALA A 180 27.48 0.51 6.25
CA ALA A 180 26.89 1.22 7.38
C ALA A 180 27.72 2.45 7.77
N THR A 181 29.04 2.35 7.85
CA THR A 181 29.90 3.32 8.57
C THR A 181 30.59 4.36 7.70
N ASN A 182 30.93 4.04 6.44
CA ASN A 182 31.76 4.93 5.63
C ASN A 182 30.92 5.85 4.73
N PRO A 183 31.29 7.13 4.58
CA PRO A 183 30.75 7.96 3.52
C PRO A 183 31.15 7.40 2.15
N ALA A 184 30.27 7.49 1.16
CA ALA A 184 30.60 7.14 -0.21
C ALA A 184 31.58 8.16 -0.81
N SER A 185 32.61 7.67 -1.52
CA SER A 185 33.43 8.53 -2.37
C SER A 185 32.64 9.02 -3.58
N GLU A 186 33.16 10.03 -4.29
CA GLU A 186 32.52 10.57 -5.50
C GLU A 186 32.28 9.48 -6.56
N ALA A 187 33.22 8.55 -6.74
CA ALA A 187 33.07 7.43 -7.67
C ALA A 187 31.97 6.47 -7.22
N GLN A 188 31.95 6.12 -5.93
CA GLN A 188 30.90 5.26 -5.35
C GLN A 188 29.52 5.91 -5.41
N LEU A 189 29.45 7.23 -5.19
CA LEU A 189 28.21 8.00 -5.31
C LEU A 189 27.69 8.01 -6.76
N ALA A 190 28.59 8.16 -7.73
CA ALA A 190 28.23 8.06 -9.16
C ALA A 190 27.71 6.67 -9.52
N ASP A 191 28.35 5.62 -9.02
CA ASP A 191 27.90 4.22 -9.21
C ASP A 191 26.57 3.97 -8.53
N LEU A 192 26.37 4.41 -7.31
CA LEU A 192 25.12 4.31 -6.57
C LEU A 192 23.97 4.95 -7.35
N ARG A 193 24.18 6.20 -7.83
CA ARG A 193 23.19 6.89 -8.65
C ARG A 193 22.84 6.11 -9.91
N ARG A 194 23.83 5.59 -10.62
CA ARG A 194 23.64 4.76 -11.83
C ARG A 194 22.82 3.51 -11.54
N LEU A 195 23.09 2.82 -10.42
CA LEU A 195 22.32 1.63 -10.00
C LEU A 195 20.87 1.97 -9.69
N VAL A 196 20.61 3.07 -8.98
CA VAL A 196 19.26 3.54 -8.67
C VAL A 196 18.51 3.94 -9.93
N GLU A 197 19.12 4.72 -10.84
CA GLU A 197 18.52 5.12 -12.12
C GLU A 197 18.19 3.87 -12.97
N ARG A 198 19.11 2.92 -13.07
CA ARG A 198 18.88 1.64 -13.77
C ARG A 198 17.69 0.87 -13.16
N GLY A 199 17.60 0.76 -11.83
CA GLY A 199 16.47 0.11 -11.19
C GLY A 199 15.14 0.78 -11.52
N LEU A 200 15.11 2.12 -11.58
CA LEU A 200 13.93 2.90 -11.98
C LEU A 200 13.59 2.71 -13.47
N GLU A 201 14.58 2.61 -14.36
CA GLU A 201 14.40 2.27 -15.79
C GLU A 201 13.83 0.86 -15.95
N ARG A 202 14.25 -0.06 -15.10
CA ARG A 202 13.72 -1.44 -15.06
C ARG A 202 12.38 -1.56 -14.36
N GLY A 203 11.72 -0.43 -14.06
CA GLY A 203 10.34 -0.37 -13.59
C GLY A 203 10.16 -0.55 -12.09
N ALA A 204 11.18 -0.29 -11.28
CA ALA A 204 10.98 -0.13 -9.83
C ALA A 204 9.91 0.91 -9.54
N VAL A 205 9.04 0.64 -8.57
CA VAL A 205 7.89 1.49 -8.28
C VAL A 205 8.24 2.70 -7.39
N ALA A 206 9.36 2.63 -6.68
CA ALA A 206 9.86 3.64 -5.73
C ALA A 206 11.39 3.55 -5.62
N VAL A 207 12.00 4.48 -4.87
CA VAL A 207 13.34 4.32 -4.30
C VAL A 207 13.18 4.08 -2.80
N GLY A 208 13.75 3.00 -2.29
CA GLY A 208 13.67 2.61 -0.89
C GLY A 208 14.88 3.04 -0.09
N PHE A 209 14.67 3.44 1.17
CA PHE A 209 15.75 3.90 2.06
C PHE A 209 15.59 3.38 3.48
N GLY A 210 16.67 2.84 4.04
CA GLY A 210 16.81 2.62 5.48
C GLY A 210 17.98 3.41 6.02
N ILE A 211 17.83 4.73 6.18
CA ILE A 211 18.96 5.63 6.46
C ILE A 211 19.54 5.37 7.85
N GLN A 212 18.71 5.00 8.82
CA GLN A 212 19.18 4.63 10.17
C GLN A 212 20.12 3.40 10.16
N TYR A 213 20.01 2.53 9.16
CA TYR A 213 20.89 1.36 8.98
C TYR A 213 22.22 1.71 8.28
N THR A 214 22.31 2.89 7.69
CA THR A 214 23.48 3.37 6.95
C THR A 214 23.92 4.74 7.47
N PRO A 215 24.31 4.87 8.76
CA PRO A 215 24.64 6.17 9.35
C PRO A 215 25.80 6.90 8.65
N GLY A 216 26.67 6.19 7.93
CA GLY A 216 27.72 6.78 7.09
C GLY A 216 27.23 7.43 5.80
N ALA A 217 25.97 7.20 5.39
CA ALA A 217 25.37 7.86 4.23
C ALA A 217 25.19 9.35 4.53
N THR A 218 25.81 10.22 3.74
CA THR A 218 25.74 11.67 3.93
C THR A 218 24.37 12.22 3.50
N GLN A 219 24.00 13.40 3.98
CA GLN A 219 22.81 14.09 3.51
C GLN A 219 22.90 14.44 2.01
N TRP A 220 24.11 14.69 1.52
CA TRP A 220 24.34 14.90 0.08
C TRP A 220 24.05 13.63 -0.72
N GLU A 221 24.49 12.48 -0.26
CA GLU A 221 24.18 11.18 -0.89
C GLU A 221 22.67 10.96 -0.98
N ILE A 222 21.91 11.19 0.10
CA ILE A 222 20.46 11.06 0.11
C ILE A 222 19.82 12.03 -0.88
N LEU A 223 20.27 13.30 -0.93
CA LEU A 223 19.77 14.29 -1.88
C LEU A 223 20.00 13.88 -3.34
N GLU A 224 21.18 13.29 -3.66
CA GLU A 224 21.46 12.78 -5.01
C GLU A 224 20.53 11.63 -5.41
N MET A 225 20.16 10.76 -4.46
CA MET A 225 19.19 9.70 -4.72
C MET A 225 17.76 10.26 -4.93
N PHE A 226 17.38 11.31 -4.18
CA PHE A 226 16.13 12.03 -4.43
C PHE A 226 16.13 12.71 -5.81
N ARG A 227 17.24 13.28 -6.27
CA ARG A 227 17.38 13.79 -7.64
C ARG A 227 17.19 12.70 -8.69
N ALA A 228 17.76 11.52 -8.47
CA ALA A 228 17.54 10.37 -9.35
C ALA A 228 16.06 9.96 -9.37
N ALA A 229 15.39 9.88 -8.21
CA ALA A 229 13.97 9.55 -8.09
C ALA A 229 13.07 10.57 -8.82
N ALA A 230 13.38 11.87 -8.70
CA ALA A 230 12.62 12.95 -9.33
C ALA A 230 12.53 12.83 -10.85
N LYS A 231 13.63 12.43 -11.53
CA LYS A 231 13.66 12.20 -12.98
C LYS A 231 12.61 11.20 -13.48
N PHE A 232 12.21 10.28 -12.60
CA PHE A 232 11.26 9.21 -12.90
C PHE A 232 9.90 9.42 -12.21
N ARG A 233 9.71 10.54 -11.49
CA ARG A 233 8.53 10.78 -10.66
C ARG A 233 8.28 9.64 -9.66
N ALA A 234 9.36 9.00 -9.20
CA ALA A 234 9.30 7.89 -8.26
C ALA A 234 9.24 8.41 -6.82
N PRO A 235 8.35 7.89 -5.96
CA PRO A 235 8.37 8.21 -4.56
C PRO A 235 9.62 7.64 -3.88
N CYS A 236 10.14 8.35 -2.86
CA CYS A 236 11.17 7.89 -1.97
C CYS A 236 10.50 7.36 -0.69
N SER A 237 10.60 6.06 -0.42
CA SER A 237 10.05 5.41 0.77
C SER A 237 11.16 5.30 1.81
N VAL A 238 11.00 5.95 2.97
CA VAL A 238 12.15 6.27 3.83
C VAL A 238 11.92 5.88 5.29
N HIS A 239 12.69 4.92 5.77
CA HIS A 239 13.02 4.81 7.19
C HIS A 239 14.02 5.91 7.52
N ILE A 240 13.62 6.85 8.35
CA ILE A 240 14.37 8.08 8.63
C ILE A 240 15.70 7.81 9.37
N ARG A 241 16.59 8.81 9.38
CA ARG A 241 17.97 8.69 9.85
C ARG A 241 18.11 8.45 11.35
N ALA A 242 17.29 9.08 12.17
CA ALA A 242 17.44 9.05 13.62
C ALA A 242 16.10 9.03 14.36
N LYS A 243 16.11 8.41 15.53
CA LYS A 243 15.06 8.40 16.54
C LYS A 243 15.41 9.36 17.69
N GLY A 244 14.42 9.56 18.61
CA GLY A 244 14.60 10.43 19.76
C GLY A 244 14.55 11.92 19.42
N ASP A 245 14.78 12.76 20.39
CA ASP A 245 14.64 14.23 20.31
C ASP A 245 15.88 14.99 20.79
N THR A 246 16.94 14.30 21.17
CA THR A 246 18.18 14.88 21.68
C THR A 246 19.30 14.84 20.64
N GLY A 247 20.26 15.75 20.78
CA GLY A 247 21.40 15.84 19.88
C GLY A 247 21.09 16.46 18.52
N PRO A 248 22.11 16.62 17.68
CA PRO A 248 21.98 17.26 16.36
C PRO A 248 21.26 16.37 15.34
N LEU A 249 21.36 15.05 15.48
CA LEU A 249 20.64 14.08 14.67
C LEU A 249 19.52 13.47 15.51
N ASN A 250 18.30 13.85 15.23
CA ASN A 250 17.10 13.41 15.93
C ASN A 250 15.92 13.25 14.96
N VAL A 251 14.74 12.88 15.45
CA VAL A 251 13.56 12.67 14.62
C VAL A 251 13.18 13.92 13.81
N PHE A 252 13.28 15.10 14.40
CA PHE A 252 12.88 16.34 13.72
C PHE A 252 13.87 16.73 12.63
N SER A 253 15.19 16.68 12.90
CA SER A 253 16.22 16.93 11.87
C SER A 253 16.13 15.91 10.73
N SER A 254 15.77 14.64 11.03
CA SER A 254 15.57 13.61 10.02
C SER A 254 14.35 13.89 9.13
N ILE A 255 13.23 14.34 9.69
CA ILE A 255 12.05 14.74 8.92
C ILE A 255 12.35 16.01 8.10
N GLN A 256 13.07 16.98 8.66
CA GLN A 256 13.49 18.20 7.97
C GLN A 256 14.43 17.88 6.79
N GLU A 257 15.32 16.89 6.92
CA GLU A 257 16.15 16.38 5.81
C GLU A 257 15.29 15.96 4.62
N LEU A 258 14.22 15.18 4.86
CA LEU A 258 13.32 14.71 3.81
C LEU A 258 12.45 15.82 3.22
N ILE A 259 11.96 16.74 4.05
CA ILE A 259 11.20 17.92 3.60
C ILE A 259 12.09 18.78 2.70
N ALA A 260 13.35 19.02 3.09
CA ALA A 260 14.30 19.78 2.29
C ALA A 260 14.62 19.05 0.98
N ALA A 261 14.89 17.75 1.01
CA ALA A 261 15.14 16.95 -0.18
C ALA A 261 13.95 16.98 -1.15
N THR A 262 12.72 16.83 -0.65
CA THR A 262 11.49 16.95 -1.46
C THR A 262 11.34 18.34 -2.04
N ALA A 263 11.55 19.40 -1.26
CA ALA A 263 11.42 20.78 -1.70
C ALA A 263 12.42 21.14 -2.80
N VAL A 264 13.67 20.66 -2.70
CA VAL A 264 14.75 20.98 -3.65
C VAL A 264 14.63 20.15 -4.94
N THR A 265 14.17 18.90 -4.85
CA THR A 265 14.21 17.97 -5.99
C THR A 265 12.85 17.78 -6.67
N GLY A 266 11.76 18.02 -5.96
CA GLY A 266 10.40 17.66 -6.39
C GLY A 266 10.08 16.18 -6.29
N ALA A 267 10.99 15.34 -5.77
CA ALA A 267 10.71 13.92 -5.56
C ALA A 267 9.70 13.75 -4.41
N PRO A 268 8.65 12.95 -4.58
CA PRO A 268 7.70 12.67 -3.51
C PRO A 268 8.37 11.89 -2.37
N ALA A 269 8.15 12.27 -1.11
CA ALA A 269 8.62 11.52 0.07
C ALA A 269 7.49 10.74 0.72
N HIS A 270 7.79 9.52 1.15
CA HIS A 270 6.94 8.67 1.95
C HIS A 270 7.69 8.20 3.19
N ILE A 271 7.26 8.63 4.37
CA ILE A 271 7.90 8.30 5.65
C ILE A 271 7.34 6.98 6.17
N CYS A 272 8.20 5.99 6.34
CA CYS A 272 7.83 4.68 6.86
C CYS A 272 7.52 4.74 8.36
N HIS A 273 6.56 3.92 8.81
CA HIS A 273 6.22 3.60 10.21
C HIS A 273 6.49 4.73 11.23
N VAL A 274 5.88 5.89 11.00
CA VAL A 274 6.12 7.13 11.78
C VAL A 274 6.00 6.92 13.30
N GLN A 275 5.05 6.10 13.77
CA GLN A 275 4.86 5.81 15.20
C GLN A 275 6.04 5.07 15.82
N SER A 276 6.79 4.31 15.04
CA SER A 276 7.98 3.57 15.50
C SER A 276 9.23 4.43 15.51
N THR A 277 9.35 5.33 14.55
CA THR A 277 10.52 6.22 14.43
C THR A 277 10.38 7.48 15.25
N ALA A 278 9.22 8.10 15.31
CA ALA A 278 8.97 9.29 16.10
C ALA A 278 8.56 9.00 17.56
N ASN A 279 8.01 7.79 17.84
CA ASN A 279 7.57 7.37 19.17
C ASN A 279 6.70 8.46 19.84
N ARG A 280 6.99 8.86 21.08
CA ARG A 280 6.28 9.95 21.80
C ARG A 280 6.19 11.27 21.05
N HIS A 281 7.03 11.48 20.04
CA HIS A 281 7.04 12.68 19.21
C HIS A 281 6.17 12.57 17.95
N THR A 282 5.46 11.46 17.78
CA THR A 282 4.57 11.23 16.63
C THR A 282 3.59 12.38 16.38
N PRO A 283 2.91 12.97 17.39
CA PRO A 283 2.02 14.11 17.17
C PRO A 283 2.71 15.29 16.48
N ARG A 284 3.91 15.69 16.99
CA ARG A 284 4.69 16.79 16.43
C ARG A 284 5.27 16.47 15.05
N ALA A 285 5.66 15.21 14.83
CA ALA A 285 6.11 14.74 13.52
C ALA A 285 5.00 14.84 12.48
N LEU A 286 3.79 14.42 12.82
CA LEU A 286 2.61 14.51 11.96
C LEU A 286 2.17 15.97 11.73
N GLU A 287 2.27 16.84 12.73
CA GLU A 287 2.04 18.28 12.58
C GLU A 287 3.01 18.89 11.56
N LEU A 288 4.31 18.61 11.68
CA LEU A 288 5.35 19.11 10.76
C LEU A 288 5.09 18.63 9.32
N LEU A 289 4.77 17.35 9.13
CA LEU A 289 4.46 16.77 7.81
C LEU A 289 3.15 17.32 7.23
N THR A 290 2.16 17.57 8.06
CA THR A 290 0.90 18.21 7.66
C THR A 290 1.14 19.64 7.17
N ALA A 291 1.99 20.40 7.89
CA ALA A 291 2.38 21.75 7.49
C ALA A 291 3.17 21.76 6.17
N ALA A 292 4.07 20.80 5.97
CA ALA A 292 4.81 20.65 4.70
C ALA A 292 3.87 20.37 3.54
N ARG A 293 2.92 19.45 3.73
CA ARG A 293 1.89 19.13 2.72
C ARG A 293 0.97 20.30 2.40
N ALA A 294 0.57 21.07 3.41
CA ALA A 294 -0.24 22.27 3.22
C ALA A 294 0.47 23.35 2.39
N ARG A 295 1.80 23.32 2.32
CA ARG A 295 2.64 24.16 1.45
C ARG A 295 2.88 23.57 0.07
N GLY A 296 2.20 22.48 -0.29
CA GLY A 296 2.28 21.85 -1.61
C GLY A 296 3.40 20.84 -1.80
N LEU A 297 4.12 20.47 -0.74
CA LEU A 297 5.11 19.40 -0.83
C LEU A 297 4.43 18.04 -0.88
N ASP A 298 4.88 17.17 -1.78
CA ASP A 298 4.34 15.80 -1.91
C ASP A 298 4.98 14.90 -0.84
N VAL A 299 4.46 14.99 0.38
CA VAL A 299 4.85 14.16 1.51
C VAL A 299 3.67 13.29 1.94
N SER A 300 3.95 12.04 2.29
CA SER A 300 2.99 11.07 2.82
C SER A 300 3.64 10.24 3.93
N VAL A 301 2.84 9.51 4.68
CA VAL A 301 3.33 8.79 5.85
C VAL A 301 2.50 7.53 6.08
N GLU A 302 3.14 6.50 6.62
CA GLU A 302 2.46 5.26 7.02
C GLU A 302 2.73 4.89 8.47
N CYS A 303 1.91 4.00 9.00
CA CYS A 303 2.11 3.34 10.28
C CYS A 303 1.62 1.89 10.23
N TYR A 304 2.15 1.05 11.11
CA TYR A 304 1.59 -0.27 11.38
C TYR A 304 0.86 -0.29 12.72
N PRO A 305 -0.21 -1.11 12.86
CA PRO A 305 -1.13 -1.03 14.01
C PRO A 305 -0.69 -1.91 15.20
N TYR A 306 0.61 -1.94 15.51
CA TYR A 306 1.18 -2.77 16.60
C TYR A 306 2.14 -1.99 17.49
N THR A 307 2.23 -2.40 18.74
CA THR A 307 3.03 -1.74 19.80
C THR A 307 4.51 -2.13 19.79
N ALA A 308 4.95 -3.02 18.91
CA ALA A 308 6.34 -3.38 18.74
C ALA A 308 6.77 -3.33 17.26
N GLY A 309 8.04 -3.03 17.04
CA GLY A 309 8.75 -3.20 15.79
C GLY A 309 9.57 -4.48 15.76
N MET A 310 10.27 -4.73 14.64
CA MET A 310 11.21 -5.85 14.50
C MET A 310 12.34 -5.47 13.56
N THR A 311 13.59 -5.79 13.92
CA THR A 311 14.77 -5.47 13.12
C THR A 311 15.93 -6.44 13.39
N ASP A 312 17.01 -6.38 12.57
CA ASP A 312 18.22 -7.18 12.80
C ASP A 312 18.98 -6.64 14.02
N ILE A 313 19.23 -7.51 14.98
CA ILE A 313 19.95 -7.16 16.21
C ILE A 313 21.39 -6.68 15.95
N ARG A 314 22.01 -7.03 14.82
CA ARG A 314 23.36 -6.59 14.44
C ARG A 314 23.40 -5.22 13.75
N SER A 315 22.25 -4.62 13.48
CA SER A 315 22.19 -3.31 12.80
C SER A 315 22.72 -2.16 13.67
N ALA A 316 23.04 -1.05 13.04
CA ALA A 316 23.51 0.18 13.70
C ALA A 316 22.48 0.79 14.67
N ILE A 317 21.22 0.38 14.61
CA ILE A 317 20.18 0.79 15.58
C ILE A 317 20.60 0.49 17.00
N PHE A 318 21.31 -0.62 17.23
CA PHE A 318 21.76 -1.08 18.54
C PHE A 318 23.20 -0.70 18.87
N ASP A 319 23.78 0.30 18.21
CA ASP A 319 25.08 0.84 18.57
C ASP A 319 25.06 1.54 19.95
N PRO A 320 26.19 1.67 20.66
CA PRO A 320 26.25 2.21 22.02
C PRO A 320 25.37 3.46 22.19
N GLY A 321 24.65 3.51 23.32
CA GLY A 321 23.65 4.54 23.61
C GLY A 321 22.27 4.31 23.01
N TRP A 322 21.99 3.15 22.41
CA TRP A 322 20.70 2.83 21.81
C TRP A 322 19.53 2.87 22.80
N GLN A 323 19.77 2.48 24.06
CA GLN A 323 18.74 2.50 25.10
C GLN A 323 18.23 3.91 25.36
N GLU A 324 19.15 4.86 25.53
CA GLU A 324 18.81 6.27 25.74
C GLU A 324 18.10 6.87 24.53
N ARG A 325 18.62 6.61 23.32
CA ARG A 325 17.99 7.10 22.06
C ARG A 325 16.60 6.55 21.83
N ALA A 326 16.37 5.30 22.18
CA ALA A 326 15.08 4.65 21.98
C ALA A 326 14.15 4.74 23.20
N GLY A 327 14.70 5.09 24.38
CA GLY A 327 13.94 5.14 25.64
C GLY A 327 13.46 3.78 26.13
N ILE A 328 14.23 2.72 25.86
CA ILE A 328 13.89 1.31 26.19
C ILE A 328 15.15 0.60 26.72
N ASP A 329 14.97 -0.59 27.27
CA ASP A 329 16.06 -1.42 27.82
C ASP A 329 16.04 -2.83 27.19
N PHE A 330 17.01 -3.67 27.62
CA PHE A 330 17.12 -5.07 27.17
C PHE A 330 15.82 -5.87 27.36
N ALA A 331 15.11 -5.66 28.47
CA ALA A 331 13.82 -6.30 28.75
C ALA A 331 12.70 -5.94 27.77
N ASP A 332 12.84 -4.86 27.00
CA ASP A 332 11.91 -4.48 25.94
C ASP A 332 12.20 -5.18 24.61
N LEU A 333 13.28 -5.95 24.55
CA LEU A 333 13.64 -6.79 23.41
C LEU A 333 13.16 -8.21 23.61
N GLN A 334 12.49 -8.80 22.60
CA GLN A 334 12.01 -10.17 22.63
C GLN A 334 12.62 -10.98 21.50
N TRP A 335 13.17 -12.15 21.81
CA TRP A 335 13.68 -13.07 20.79
C TRP A 335 12.54 -13.90 20.20
N PRO A 336 12.22 -13.79 18.90
CA PRO A 336 11.00 -14.39 18.35
C PRO A 336 10.96 -15.90 18.45
N ALA A 337 12.11 -16.59 18.33
CA ALA A 337 12.16 -18.05 18.30
C ALA A 337 11.83 -18.70 19.64
N THR A 338 12.04 -18.00 20.76
CA THR A 338 11.82 -18.54 22.12
C THR A 338 10.79 -17.76 22.93
N GLY A 339 10.42 -16.55 22.47
CA GLY A 339 9.56 -15.63 23.23
C GLY A 339 10.27 -14.95 24.40
N GLU A 340 11.56 -15.24 24.64
CA GLU A 340 12.28 -14.70 25.81
C GLU A 340 12.51 -13.18 25.68
N ARG A 341 12.37 -12.49 26.80
CA ARG A 341 12.83 -11.11 26.96
C ARG A 341 14.33 -11.10 27.21
N LEU A 342 15.06 -10.22 26.49
CA LEU A 342 16.52 -10.22 26.57
C LEU A 342 17.03 -9.58 27.86
N ASN A 343 18.27 -9.93 28.19
CA ASN A 343 19.10 -9.31 29.20
C ASN A 343 20.49 -8.99 28.60
N VAL A 344 21.37 -8.40 29.37
CA VAL A 344 22.73 -8.04 28.91
C VAL A 344 23.47 -9.23 28.27
N ALA A 345 23.39 -10.41 28.89
CA ALA A 345 24.12 -11.57 28.38
C ALA A 345 23.51 -12.15 27.11
N SER A 346 22.18 -12.32 27.05
CA SER A 346 21.50 -12.82 25.84
C SER A 346 21.56 -11.80 24.69
N PHE A 347 21.49 -10.51 24.97
CA PHE A 347 21.71 -9.48 23.96
C PHE A 347 23.12 -9.57 23.36
N ALA A 348 24.17 -9.62 24.20
CA ALA A 348 25.56 -9.75 23.74
C ALA A 348 25.75 -11.02 22.88
N LYS A 349 25.16 -12.14 23.29
CA LYS A 349 25.15 -13.39 22.52
C LYS A 349 24.52 -13.21 21.14
N PHE A 350 23.30 -12.65 21.08
CA PHE A 350 22.58 -12.50 19.81
C PHE A 350 23.19 -11.41 18.92
N ARG A 351 23.84 -10.38 19.46
CA ARG A 351 24.64 -9.43 18.67
C ARG A 351 25.76 -10.14 17.88
N GLN A 352 26.32 -11.24 18.40
CA GLN A 352 27.34 -12.02 17.73
C GLN A 352 26.74 -12.98 16.69
N THR A 353 25.70 -13.72 17.06
CA THR A 353 25.07 -14.72 16.18
C THR A 353 24.20 -14.12 15.10
N GLY A 354 23.59 -12.94 15.37
CA GLY A 354 22.64 -12.27 14.50
C GLY A 354 21.25 -12.87 14.55
N GLY A 355 20.31 -12.19 13.91
CA GLY A 355 18.92 -12.55 13.77
C GLY A 355 17.99 -11.38 14.03
N MET A 356 16.71 -11.61 13.82
CA MET A 356 15.68 -10.59 14.02
C MET A 356 15.27 -10.54 15.50
N VAL A 357 15.02 -9.35 16.02
CA VAL A 357 14.56 -9.11 17.39
C VAL A 357 13.32 -8.21 17.38
N ILE A 358 12.29 -8.57 18.15
CA ILE A 358 11.11 -7.73 18.38
C ILE A 358 11.45 -6.65 19.40
N VAL A 359 11.05 -5.42 19.13
CA VAL A 359 11.36 -4.22 19.92
C VAL A 359 10.05 -3.60 20.40
N HIS A 360 9.71 -3.79 21.67
CA HIS A 360 8.51 -3.27 22.32
C HIS A 360 8.72 -1.81 22.74
N SER A 361 8.56 -0.89 21.80
CA SER A 361 8.87 0.52 22.02
C SER A 361 7.73 1.49 21.69
N ASN A 362 6.60 1.02 21.14
CA ASN A 362 5.54 1.88 20.66
C ASN A 362 4.35 1.86 21.63
N PRO A 363 4.12 2.90 22.46
CA PRO A 363 2.93 2.97 23.30
C PRO A 363 1.65 2.90 22.47
N GLU A 364 0.61 2.19 22.95
CA GLU A 364 -0.67 2.06 22.24
C GLU A 364 -1.32 3.42 21.94
N SER A 365 -1.17 4.40 22.84
CA SER A 365 -1.66 5.77 22.60
C SER A 365 -1.05 6.42 21.37
N VAL A 366 0.26 6.20 21.15
CA VAL A 366 0.99 6.71 20.00
C VAL A 366 0.59 5.99 18.72
N VAL A 367 0.44 4.67 18.77
CA VAL A 367 -0.04 3.88 17.63
C VAL A 367 -1.45 4.31 17.24
N ARG A 368 -2.35 4.44 18.20
CA ARG A 368 -3.73 4.90 17.99
C ARG A 368 -3.78 6.28 17.34
N GLU A 369 -2.97 7.21 17.80
CA GLU A 369 -2.88 8.55 17.23
C GLU A 369 -2.40 8.52 15.77
N ALA A 370 -1.34 7.76 15.48
CA ALA A 370 -0.86 7.58 14.12
C ALA A 370 -1.90 6.94 13.21
N VAL A 371 -2.56 5.87 13.67
CA VAL A 371 -3.63 5.18 12.92
C VAL A 371 -4.80 6.11 12.62
N ALA A 372 -5.20 6.95 13.59
CA ALA A 372 -6.33 7.88 13.45
C ALA A 372 -6.00 9.08 12.56
N HIS A 373 -4.74 9.49 12.46
CA HIS A 373 -4.35 10.74 11.79
C HIS A 373 -4.67 10.72 10.27
N PRO A 374 -5.28 11.78 9.70
CA PRO A 374 -5.72 11.80 8.28
C PRO A 374 -4.61 11.61 7.26
N LEU A 375 -3.38 12.07 7.56
CA LEU A 375 -2.24 11.97 6.66
C LEU A 375 -1.68 10.54 6.54
N THR A 376 -1.95 9.70 7.54
CA THR A 376 -1.32 8.38 7.68
C THR A 376 -2.08 7.33 6.90
N MET A 377 -1.39 6.52 6.10
CA MET A 377 -1.90 5.27 5.55
C MET A 377 -1.40 4.08 6.38
N ILE A 378 -1.99 2.92 6.17
CA ILE A 378 -1.62 1.69 6.87
C ILE A 378 -0.72 0.84 5.98
N ALA A 379 0.38 0.39 6.54
CA ALA A 379 1.23 -0.64 5.98
C ALA A 379 1.66 -1.60 7.09
N SER A 380 2.12 -2.79 6.76
CA SER A 380 2.38 -3.79 7.79
C SER A 380 3.80 -3.75 8.35
N ASP A 381 4.78 -3.33 7.57
CA ASP A 381 6.21 -3.54 7.86
C ASP A 381 6.45 -5.03 8.20
N GLY A 382 5.83 -5.91 7.38
CA GLY A 382 5.64 -7.33 7.67
C GLY A 382 6.90 -8.16 7.58
N LEU A 383 7.25 -8.83 8.67
CA LEU A 383 8.35 -9.77 8.80
C LEU A 383 7.86 -11.05 9.46
N ARG A 384 8.42 -12.21 9.07
CA ARG A 384 8.12 -13.49 9.74
C ARG A 384 8.53 -13.43 11.20
N GLY A 385 7.72 -14.03 12.07
CA GLY A 385 7.95 -14.01 13.51
C GLY A 385 7.39 -12.78 14.23
N HIS A 386 6.62 -11.92 13.52
CA HIS A 386 5.93 -10.78 14.11
C HIS A 386 4.45 -10.77 13.68
N PRO A 387 3.47 -10.55 14.59
CA PRO A 387 2.05 -10.62 14.29
C PRO A 387 1.59 -9.63 13.19
N ARG A 388 2.30 -8.52 12.99
CA ARG A 388 2.00 -7.54 11.95
C ARG A 388 2.10 -8.10 10.52
N HIS A 389 2.80 -9.24 10.34
CA HIS A 389 2.85 -9.92 9.05
C HIS A 389 1.51 -10.55 8.67
N ALA A 390 0.75 -11.04 9.65
CA ALA A 390 -0.46 -11.84 9.44
C ALA A 390 -1.78 -11.09 9.70
N GLY A 391 -1.78 -9.97 10.46
CA GLY A 391 -3.03 -9.42 10.99
C GLY A 391 -3.16 -7.90 10.97
N SER A 392 -2.34 -7.16 10.21
CA SER A 392 -2.37 -5.69 10.24
C SER A 392 -3.69 -5.10 9.78
N SER A 393 -4.26 -5.60 8.69
CA SER A 393 -5.53 -5.07 8.16
C SER A 393 -6.70 -5.43 9.07
N ALA A 394 -6.77 -6.67 9.50
CA ALA A 394 -7.83 -7.14 10.40
C ALA A 394 -7.78 -6.45 11.78
N ARG A 395 -6.57 -6.13 12.30
CA ARG A 395 -6.41 -5.34 13.51
C ARG A 395 -6.95 -3.93 13.36
N VAL A 396 -6.72 -3.28 12.21
CA VAL A 396 -7.31 -1.96 11.93
C VAL A 396 -8.83 -2.03 11.95
N LEU A 397 -9.42 -3.02 11.29
CA LEU A 397 -10.87 -3.18 11.22
C LEU A 397 -11.50 -3.62 12.55
N GLY A 398 -10.86 -4.54 13.26
CA GLY A 398 -11.34 -5.05 14.55
C GLY A 398 -11.09 -4.06 15.68
N HIS A 399 -9.81 -3.78 15.95
CA HIS A 399 -9.43 -3.00 17.12
C HIS A 399 -9.69 -1.49 16.93
N TYR A 400 -9.20 -0.89 15.83
CA TYR A 400 -9.29 0.57 15.67
C TYR A 400 -10.64 1.07 15.14
N VAL A 401 -11.41 0.25 14.43
CA VAL A 401 -12.76 0.61 14.00
C VAL A 401 -13.80 0.15 15.03
N ARG A 402 -13.90 -1.17 15.27
CA ARG A 402 -15.00 -1.74 16.06
C ARG A 402 -14.86 -1.51 17.58
N GLU A 403 -13.67 -1.77 18.14
CA GLU A 403 -13.46 -1.75 19.59
C GLU A 403 -13.19 -0.35 20.11
N THR A 404 -12.19 0.36 19.56
CA THR A 404 -11.76 1.67 20.07
C THR A 404 -12.41 2.86 19.36
N GLN A 405 -13.09 2.61 18.23
CA GLN A 405 -13.76 3.64 17.44
C GLN A 405 -12.84 4.84 17.05
N ALA A 406 -11.54 4.55 16.89
CA ALA A 406 -10.55 5.55 16.49
C ALA A 406 -10.73 5.97 15.01
N LEU A 407 -11.33 5.09 14.20
CA LEU A 407 -11.64 5.29 12.78
C LEU A 407 -13.08 4.88 12.48
N THR A 408 -13.71 5.54 11.50
CA THR A 408 -14.85 4.96 10.81
C THR A 408 -14.41 3.83 9.88
N LEU A 409 -15.33 2.92 9.53
CA LEU A 409 -15.03 1.83 8.62
C LEU A 409 -14.56 2.34 7.24
N MET A 410 -15.19 3.41 6.72
CA MET A 410 -14.79 4.04 5.46
C MET A 410 -13.37 4.61 5.52
N GLN A 411 -12.99 5.28 6.61
CA GLN A 411 -11.63 5.78 6.80
C GLN A 411 -10.61 4.65 6.86
N ALA A 412 -10.93 3.55 7.54
CA ALA A 412 -10.05 2.37 7.59
C ALA A 412 -9.83 1.77 6.21
N VAL A 413 -10.90 1.57 5.43
CA VAL A 413 -10.80 1.07 4.04
C VAL A 413 -10.00 2.04 3.17
N GLU A 414 -10.20 3.35 3.32
CA GLU A 414 -9.43 4.37 2.59
C GLU A 414 -7.92 4.26 2.86
N LYS A 415 -7.54 4.11 4.14
CA LYS A 415 -6.15 3.99 4.59
C LYS A 415 -5.49 2.67 4.18
N LEU A 416 -6.27 1.61 4.06
CA LEU A 416 -5.81 0.27 3.67
C LEU A 416 -5.76 0.07 2.15
N SER A 417 -6.43 0.90 1.36
CA SER A 417 -6.58 0.65 -0.09
C SER A 417 -6.32 1.88 -0.96
N LEU A 418 -7.15 2.92 -0.88
CA LEU A 418 -7.11 4.07 -1.78
C LEU A 418 -5.86 4.93 -1.59
N LEU A 419 -5.48 5.24 -0.34
CA LEU A 419 -4.29 6.06 -0.08
C LEU A 419 -3.00 5.39 -0.56
N PRO A 420 -2.76 4.08 -0.28
CA PRO A 420 -1.65 3.34 -0.86
C PRO A 420 -1.65 3.34 -2.39
N ALA A 421 -2.82 3.13 -3.03
CA ALA A 421 -2.93 3.17 -4.48
C ALA A 421 -2.53 4.55 -5.04
N ARG A 422 -3.07 5.62 -4.47
CA ARG A 422 -2.76 7.02 -4.85
C ARG A 422 -1.29 7.37 -4.68
N ARG A 423 -0.62 6.80 -3.68
CA ARG A 423 0.83 7.05 -3.49
C ARG A 423 1.65 6.60 -4.70
N LEU A 424 1.24 5.51 -5.36
CA LEU A 424 1.99 4.92 -6.47
C LEU A 424 1.44 5.28 -7.86
N GLU A 425 0.17 5.71 -8.00
CA GLU A 425 -0.47 5.89 -9.32
C GLU A 425 0.22 6.92 -10.23
N GLY A 426 0.91 7.91 -9.66
CA GLY A 426 1.68 8.88 -10.43
C GLY A 426 2.92 8.27 -11.12
N ARG A 427 3.42 7.16 -10.60
CA ARG A 427 4.56 6.40 -11.14
C ARG A 427 4.13 5.13 -11.85
N VAL A 428 3.08 4.46 -11.36
CA VAL A 428 2.64 3.13 -11.76
C VAL A 428 1.20 3.20 -12.27
N PRO A 429 0.96 3.30 -13.59
CA PRO A 429 -0.39 3.49 -14.16
C PRO A 429 -1.41 2.43 -13.72
N ALA A 430 -0.98 1.16 -13.53
CA ALA A 430 -1.85 0.09 -13.08
C ALA A 430 -2.53 0.38 -11.71
N MET A 431 -1.92 1.21 -10.87
CA MET A 431 -2.47 1.57 -9.56
C MET A 431 -3.70 2.47 -9.66
N GLN A 432 -3.97 3.10 -10.80
CA GLN A 432 -5.19 3.88 -11.04
C GLN A 432 -6.48 3.03 -11.01
N ASN A 433 -6.35 1.71 -11.21
CA ASN A 433 -7.47 0.77 -11.18
C ASN A 433 -7.53 -0.05 -9.89
N LYS A 434 -6.62 0.15 -8.93
CA LYS A 434 -6.57 -0.56 -7.65
C LYS A 434 -7.03 0.33 -6.49
N GLY A 435 -7.44 -0.31 -5.39
CA GLY A 435 -7.90 0.39 -4.18
C GLY A 435 -9.26 1.08 -4.33
N ARG A 436 -10.09 0.67 -5.30
CA ARG A 436 -11.40 1.26 -5.66
C ARG A 436 -12.43 0.20 -6.00
N VAL A 437 -13.71 0.52 -5.78
CA VAL A 437 -14.84 -0.29 -6.28
C VAL A 437 -15.66 0.56 -7.24
N ARG A 438 -15.21 0.62 -8.48
CA ARG A 438 -15.90 1.33 -9.56
C ARG A 438 -15.85 0.55 -10.87
N ILE A 439 -16.73 0.90 -11.80
CA ILE A 439 -16.69 0.33 -13.15
C ILE A 439 -15.32 0.63 -13.79
N GLY A 440 -14.69 -0.40 -14.34
CA GLY A 440 -13.37 -0.35 -14.96
C GLY A 440 -12.20 -0.58 -13.97
N ALA A 441 -12.44 -0.66 -12.66
CA ALA A 441 -11.41 -1.05 -11.69
C ALA A 441 -11.14 -2.57 -11.76
N ASP A 442 -9.93 -2.95 -11.37
CA ASP A 442 -9.58 -4.36 -11.21
C ASP A 442 -10.47 -5.00 -10.14
N ALA A 443 -10.87 -6.25 -10.37
CA ALA A 443 -11.62 -7.00 -9.38
C ALA A 443 -10.70 -7.57 -8.29
N ASP A 444 -9.95 -6.68 -7.66
CA ASP A 444 -9.18 -6.91 -6.44
C ASP A 444 -10.06 -6.49 -5.27
N LEU A 445 -10.66 -7.47 -4.61
CA LEU A 445 -11.73 -7.23 -3.64
C LEU A 445 -11.52 -8.03 -2.37
N VAL A 446 -11.99 -7.50 -1.25
CA VAL A 446 -12.12 -8.20 0.02
C VAL A 446 -13.57 -8.20 0.47
N VAL A 447 -14.07 -9.38 0.90
CA VAL A 447 -15.39 -9.55 1.50
C VAL A 447 -15.22 -10.01 2.94
N PHE A 448 -15.75 -9.27 3.90
CA PHE A 448 -15.55 -9.55 5.31
C PHE A 448 -16.79 -9.26 6.17
N ASP A 449 -16.86 -9.93 7.32
CA ASP A 449 -17.85 -9.68 8.37
C ASP A 449 -17.31 -8.59 9.32
N ALA A 450 -17.86 -7.38 9.22
CA ALA A 450 -17.43 -6.24 10.04
C ALA A 450 -17.64 -6.45 11.55
N ALA A 451 -18.55 -7.33 11.94
CA ALA A 451 -18.81 -7.66 13.36
C ALA A 451 -17.79 -8.68 13.91
N LYS A 452 -17.12 -9.46 13.05
CA LYS A 452 -16.23 -10.55 13.45
C LYS A 452 -14.77 -10.33 13.12
N VAL A 453 -14.47 -9.49 12.10
CA VAL A 453 -13.10 -9.29 11.63
C VAL A 453 -12.17 -8.87 12.78
N ARG A 454 -11.06 -9.62 12.92
CA ARG A 454 -10.01 -9.36 13.92
C ARG A 454 -8.71 -10.06 13.56
N ASP A 455 -7.59 -9.52 14.04
CA ASP A 455 -6.31 -10.21 14.07
C ASP A 455 -6.33 -11.32 15.14
N ARG A 456 -5.63 -12.41 14.88
CA ARG A 456 -5.44 -13.50 15.82
C ARG A 456 -3.97 -13.71 16.17
N ALA A 457 -3.08 -13.22 15.31
CA ALA A 457 -1.65 -13.34 15.52
C ALA A 457 -1.21 -12.57 16.77
N THR A 458 -0.33 -13.20 17.54
CA THR A 458 0.31 -12.63 18.74
C THR A 458 1.82 -12.69 18.60
N TYR A 459 2.57 -12.08 19.52
CA TYR A 459 4.02 -12.15 19.51
C TYR A 459 4.55 -13.58 19.76
N ASP A 460 3.75 -14.43 20.42
CA ASP A 460 4.09 -15.83 20.69
C ASP A 460 3.58 -16.78 19.59
N GLN A 461 2.53 -16.38 18.86
CA GLN A 461 1.94 -17.13 17.74
C GLN A 461 1.73 -16.18 16.53
N PRO A 462 2.82 -15.76 15.88
CA PRO A 462 2.78 -14.69 14.88
C PRO A 462 2.12 -15.05 13.56
N ASP A 463 1.97 -16.35 13.26
CA ASP A 463 1.51 -16.85 11.96
C ASP A 463 0.03 -17.29 11.97
N LEU A 464 -0.74 -16.90 12.99
CA LEU A 464 -2.18 -17.18 13.02
C LEU A 464 -2.90 -16.27 12.01
N PRO A 465 -3.68 -16.84 11.07
CA PRO A 465 -4.43 -16.06 10.10
C PRO A 465 -5.52 -15.24 10.77
N SER A 466 -5.88 -14.11 10.15
CA SER A 466 -6.99 -13.27 10.56
C SER A 466 -8.33 -13.99 10.50
N GLU A 467 -9.27 -13.57 11.35
CA GLU A 467 -10.65 -14.07 11.40
C GLU A 467 -11.62 -13.05 10.80
N GLY A 468 -12.72 -13.53 10.22
CA GLY A 468 -13.78 -12.68 9.68
C GLY A 468 -13.55 -12.17 8.25
N ILE A 469 -12.41 -12.45 7.63
CA ILE A 469 -12.18 -12.29 6.18
C ILE A 469 -12.78 -13.52 5.50
N ARG A 470 -13.85 -13.33 4.73
CA ARG A 470 -14.55 -14.46 4.07
C ARG A 470 -13.96 -14.75 2.70
N ASP A 471 -13.94 -13.75 1.81
CA ASP A 471 -13.42 -13.93 0.46
C ASP A 471 -12.41 -12.84 0.12
N VAL A 472 -11.39 -13.22 -0.63
CA VAL A 472 -10.43 -12.30 -1.24
C VAL A 472 -10.25 -12.66 -2.69
N LEU A 473 -10.45 -11.68 -3.58
CA LEU A 473 -10.30 -11.81 -5.01
C LEU A 473 -9.10 -10.98 -5.49
N VAL A 474 -8.29 -11.59 -6.34
CA VAL A 474 -7.17 -10.94 -7.04
C VAL A 474 -7.40 -11.08 -8.53
N GLY A 475 -7.64 -9.96 -9.23
CA GLY A 475 -8.01 -9.99 -10.64
C GLY A 475 -9.24 -10.87 -10.92
N GLY A 476 -10.22 -10.88 -10.01
CA GLY A 476 -11.45 -11.69 -10.13
C GLY A 476 -11.31 -13.16 -9.75
N VAL A 477 -10.11 -13.63 -9.38
CA VAL A 477 -9.86 -15.02 -8.94
C VAL A 477 -9.84 -15.06 -7.42
N PHE A 478 -10.61 -16.01 -6.83
CA PHE A 478 -10.59 -16.23 -5.39
C PHE A 478 -9.23 -16.77 -4.94
N VAL A 479 -8.55 -16.06 -4.05
CA VAL A 479 -7.35 -16.51 -3.33
C VAL A 479 -7.69 -16.93 -1.89
N VAL A 480 -8.80 -16.38 -1.34
CA VAL A 480 -9.48 -16.88 -0.15
C VAL A 480 -10.96 -17.02 -0.52
N ARG A 481 -11.58 -18.13 -0.16
CA ARG A 481 -13.00 -18.38 -0.38
C ARG A 481 -13.61 -19.07 0.82
N ASP A 482 -14.71 -18.52 1.33
CA ASP A 482 -15.40 -19.01 2.54
C ASP A 482 -14.44 -19.20 3.73
N GLY A 483 -13.48 -18.24 3.89
CA GLY A 483 -12.44 -18.27 4.92
C GLY A 483 -11.26 -19.22 4.63
N ALA A 484 -11.34 -20.03 3.56
CA ALA A 484 -10.32 -21.01 3.21
C ALA A 484 -9.37 -20.49 2.12
N LEU A 485 -8.06 -20.62 2.37
CA LEU A 485 -7.01 -20.26 1.42
C LEU A 485 -7.03 -21.19 0.20
N GLN A 486 -7.05 -20.62 -1.00
CA GLN A 486 -6.97 -21.32 -2.27
C GLN A 486 -5.50 -21.45 -2.68
N ARG A 487 -4.90 -22.64 -2.47
CA ARG A 487 -3.45 -22.84 -2.68
C ARG A 487 -3.06 -23.13 -4.13
N ASP A 488 -4.04 -23.54 -4.94
CA ASP A 488 -3.80 -24.03 -6.32
C ASP A 488 -3.93 -22.93 -7.37
N VAL A 489 -4.03 -21.65 -6.92
CA VAL A 489 -4.13 -20.49 -7.80
C VAL A 489 -3.01 -19.51 -7.54
N THR A 490 -2.53 -18.84 -8.59
CA THR A 490 -1.46 -17.82 -8.49
C THR A 490 -1.78 -16.63 -9.39
N PRO A 491 -2.91 -15.92 -9.13
CA PRO A 491 -3.35 -14.80 -9.98
C PRO A 491 -2.52 -13.54 -9.79
N GLY A 492 -1.62 -13.53 -8.82
CA GLY A 492 -0.78 -12.38 -8.53
C GLY A 492 0.12 -12.00 -9.71
N LYS A 493 0.13 -10.71 -10.03
CA LYS A 493 0.89 -10.14 -11.15
C LYS A 493 1.91 -9.13 -10.65
N PRO A 494 3.03 -8.95 -11.34
CA PRO A 494 3.94 -7.85 -11.05
C PRO A 494 3.22 -6.50 -11.25
N VAL A 495 3.26 -5.66 -10.23
CA VAL A 495 2.87 -4.25 -10.29
C VAL A 495 4.15 -3.45 -10.46
N ARG A 496 4.35 -2.95 -11.65
CA ARG A 496 5.63 -2.42 -12.13
C ARG A 496 5.41 -1.11 -12.86
N ALA A 497 6.32 -0.15 -12.70
CA ALA A 497 6.32 1.03 -13.54
C ALA A 497 6.73 0.67 -14.98
N LEU A 498 6.50 1.59 -15.92
CA LEU A 498 6.89 1.37 -17.32
C LEU A 498 8.41 1.13 -17.42
N VAL A 499 8.78 0.04 -18.06
CA VAL A 499 10.17 -0.30 -18.38
C VAL A 499 10.61 0.52 -19.58
N LYS A 500 11.79 1.13 -19.48
CA LYS A 500 12.41 1.92 -20.54
C LYS A 500 13.56 1.16 -21.19
#